data_79c9f0ff0219310f4f85f5c2084d4359
#
_entry.id   79c9f0ff0219310f4f85f5c2084d4359
#
_cell.length_a   1.000
_cell.length_b   1.000
_cell.length_c   1.000
_cell.angle_alpha   90.00
_cell.angle_beta   90.00
_cell.angle_gamma   90.00
#
_symmetry.space_group_name_H-M   'P 1'
#
loop_
_entity.id
_entity.type
_entity.pdbx_description
1 polymer ?
#
loop_
_entity_poly.entity_id
_entity_poly.type
_entity_poly.pdbx_seq_one_letter_code
_entity_poly.pdbx_strand_id
1 'polypeptide(L)'
;MVIKVRVFYVYNINDYFCSVYDKYPYKLYKMLEDAYLTKQHNIMLSSSMYEQIITNFNKLFMNNFIFANNKLDAYYYNKDNIHLITNNLEYSKLMVTSYCLKIKTNLNYPKFFSNIDKYSDNIFICDFINKDYFWLNKVTKSKNNLVKQ
;
A
#
# COMPACT_ATOMS: atom_id res chain seq x y z
N MET A 1 -25.44 -1.09 -11.71
CA MET A 1 -24.01 -1.05 -12.09
C MET A 1 -23.17 -1.56 -10.92
N VAL A 2 -22.39 -2.60 -11.16
CA VAL A 2 -21.53 -3.17 -10.11
C VAL A 2 -20.22 -2.39 -10.10
N ILE A 3 -19.91 -1.73 -8.97
CA ILE A 3 -18.65 -1.04 -8.78
C ILE A 3 -17.60 -2.09 -8.41
N LYS A 4 -16.59 -2.26 -9.26
CA LYS A 4 -15.49 -3.16 -8.99
C LYS A 4 -14.58 -2.54 -7.93
N VAL A 5 -14.42 -3.24 -6.80
CA VAL A 5 -13.59 -2.78 -5.69
C VAL A 5 -12.33 -3.65 -5.63
N ARG A 6 -11.19 -2.98 -5.52
CA ARG A 6 -9.89 -3.63 -5.32
C ARG A 6 -9.42 -3.45 -3.89
N VAL A 7 -8.62 -4.40 -3.42
CA VAL A 7 -7.97 -4.32 -2.11
C VAL A 7 -6.46 -4.39 -2.33
N PHE A 8 -5.77 -3.31 -1.97
CA PHE A 8 -4.32 -3.24 -2.05
C PHE A 8 -3.71 -3.36 -0.66
N TYR A 9 -2.66 -4.16 -0.54
CA TYR A 9 -1.83 -4.23 0.64
C TYR A 9 -0.53 -3.52 0.34
N VAL A 10 -0.19 -2.53 1.17
CA VAL A 10 0.94 -1.62 0.96
C VAL A 10 2.00 -1.94 1.98
N TYR A 11 3.17 -2.36 1.53
CA TYR A 11 4.29 -2.77 2.38
C TYR A 11 5.46 -1.81 2.21
N ASN A 12 6.11 -1.48 3.33
CA ASN A 12 7.39 -0.78 3.31
C ASN A 12 8.48 -1.84 3.43
N ILE A 13 9.19 -2.08 2.35
CA ILE A 13 10.16 -3.18 2.26
C ILE A 13 11.50 -2.70 2.83
N ASN A 14 12.20 -3.54 3.59
CA ASN A 14 13.51 -3.15 4.10
C ASN A 14 14.53 -3.01 2.96
N ASP A 15 15.58 -2.22 3.21
CA ASP A 15 16.54 -1.84 2.17
C ASP A 15 17.21 -3.05 1.52
N TYR A 16 17.53 -4.09 2.30
CA TYR A 16 18.18 -5.28 1.76
C TYR A 16 17.30 -5.97 0.72
N PHE A 17 16.03 -6.20 1.06
CA PHE A 17 15.11 -6.86 0.13
C PHE A 17 14.77 -5.97 -1.06
N CYS A 18 14.78 -4.65 -0.90
CA CYS A 18 14.61 -3.73 -2.03
C CYS A 18 15.75 -3.90 -3.04
N SER A 19 16.99 -3.93 -2.57
CA SER A 19 18.14 -4.05 -3.46
C SER A 19 18.19 -5.42 -4.15
N VAL A 20 17.79 -6.49 -3.46
CA VAL A 20 17.79 -7.85 -4.01
C VAL A 20 16.66 -8.05 -5.02
N TYR A 21 15.46 -7.54 -4.73
CA TYR A 21 14.26 -7.86 -5.51
C TYR A 21 13.74 -6.71 -6.36
N ASP A 22 14.52 -5.64 -6.53
CA ASP A 22 14.14 -4.51 -7.38
C ASP A 22 13.78 -4.97 -8.80
N LYS A 23 14.55 -5.90 -9.35
CA LYS A 23 14.34 -6.45 -10.69
C LYS A 23 13.53 -7.74 -10.71
N TYR A 24 13.16 -8.25 -9.54
CA TYR A 24 12.44 -9.53 -9.43
C TYR A 24 11.20 -9.38 -8.56
N PRO A 25 10.26 -8.50 -8.95
CA PRO A 25 9.09 -8.24 -8.11
C PRO A 25 8.20 -9.46 -7.90
N TYR A 26 8.18 -10.40 -8.85
CA TYR A 26 7.39 -11.62 -8.70
C TYR A 26 7.86 -12.44 -7.48
N LYS A 27 9.16 -12.55 -7.27
CA LYS A 27 9.72 -13.30 -6.14
C LYS A 27 9.33 -12.67 -4.81
N LEU A 28 9.40 -11.34 -4.73
CA LEU A 28 8.96 -10.62 -3.54
C LEU A 28 7.46 -10.81 -3.30
N TYR A 29 6.66 -10.69 -4.37
CA TYR A 29 5.21 -10.91 -4.29
C TYR A 29 4.91 -12.31 -3.73
N LYS A 30 5.59 -13.35 -4.22
CA LYS A 30 5.35 -14.71 -3.75
C LYS A 30 5.68 -14.88 -2.27
N MET A 31 6.74 -14.23 -1.79
CA MET A 31 7.07 -14.26 -0.37
C MET A 31 6.00 -13.58 0.48
N LEU A 32 5.51 -12.43 0.03
CA LEU A 32 4.45 -11.71 0.73
C LEU A 32 3.11 -12.46 0.66
N GLU A 33 2.81 -13.07 -0.47
CA GLU A 33 1.61 -13.90 -0.62
C GLU A 33 1.65 -15.08 0.34
N ASP A 34 2.79 -15.77 0.43
CA ASP A 34 2.96 -16.90 1.34
C ASP A 34 2.79 -16.45 2.80
N ALA A 35 3.35 -15.30 3.17
CA ALA A 35 3.18 -14.73 4.50
C ALA A 35 1.73 -14.36 4.77
N TYR A 36 1.04 -13.78 3.80
CA TYR A 36 -0.38 -13.42 3.92
C TYR A 36 -1.24 -14.64 4.13
N LEU A 37 -1.02 -15.71 3.35
CA LEU A 37 -1.78 -16.96 3.47
C LEU A 37 -1.45 -17.68 4.78
N THR A 38 -0.18 -17.71 5.18
CA THR A 38 0.26 -18.37 6.41
C THR A 38 -0.29 -17.68 7.65
N LYS A 39 -0.46 -16.36 7.61
CA LYS A 39 -1.03 -15.59 8.72
C LYS A 39 -2.44 -16.06 9.09
N GLN A 40 -3.18 -16.58 8.13
CA GLN A 40 -4.51 -17.13 8.37
C GLN A 40 -4.47 -18.47 9.11
N HIS A 41 -3.33 -19.17 9.09
CA HIS A 41 -3.17 -20.51 9.63
C HIS A 41 -2.13 -20.63 10.73
N ASN A 42 -1.11 -19.75 10.75
CA ASN A 42 -0.01 -19.81 11.72
C ASN A 42 0.57 -18.42 11.97
N ILE A 43 0.11 -17.77 13.03
CA ILE A 43 0.48 -16.39 13.38
C ILE A 43 1.97 -16.25 13.66
N MET A 44 2.59 -17.20 14.36
CA MET A 44 4.02 -17.09 14.74
C MET A 44 4.93 -17.15 13.52
N LEU A 45 4.65 -18.05 12.59
CA LEU A 45 5.45 -18.17 11.37
C LEU A 45 5.32 -16.93 10.49
N SER A 46 4.11 -16.41 10.32
CA SER A 46 3.88 -15.21 9.52
C SER A 46 4.55 -13.98 10.13
N SER A 47 4.55 -13.85 11.46
CA SER A 47 5.22 -12.74 12.14
C SER A 47 6.72 -12.75 11.85
N SER A 48 7.37 -13.92 11.94
CA SER A 48 8.80 -14.07 11.64
C SER A 48 9.13 -13.68 10.19
N MET A 49 8.29 -14.07 9.23
CA MET A 49 8.48 -13.72 7.82
C MET A 49 8.35 -12.22 7.60
N TYR A 50 7.34 -11.58 8.18
CA TYR A 50 7.15 -10.14 8.06
C TYR A 50 8.32 -9.36 8.66
N GLU A 51 8.85 -9.78 9.80
CA GLU A 51 9.99 -9.13 10.44
C GLU A 51 11.23 -9.11 9.54
N GLN A 52 11.40 -10.14 8.70
CA GLN A 52 12.54 -10.21 7.79
C GLN A 52 12.38 -9.34 6.55
N ILE A 53 11.18 -9.22 6.02
CA ILE A 53 10.93 -8.60 4.72
C ILE A 53 10.57 -7.13 4.86
N ILE A 54 9.73 -6.77 5.83
CA ILE A 54 9.16 -5.44 5.91
C ILE A 54 9.76 -4.61 7.03
N THR A 55 9.72 -3.29 6.83
CA THR A 55 9.93 -2.30 7.88
C THR A 55 8.55 -1.87 8.38
N ASN A 56 8.31 -2.03 9.68
CA ASN A 56 7.01 -1.69 10.25
C ASN A 56 6.71 -0.20 10.12
N PHE A 57 5.43 0.11 9.94
CA PHE A 57 4.94 1.49 9.99
C PHE A 57 4.75 1.91 11.45
N ASN A 58 5.16 3.13 11.77
CA ASN A 58 4.75 3.77 13.03
C ASN A 58 3.33 4.31 12.81
N LYS A 59 2.35 3.74 13.53
CA LYS A 59 0.94 4.08 13.29
C LYS A 59 0.64 5.55 13.52
N LEU A 60 1.15 6.12 14.61
CA LEU A 60 0.91 7.53 14.92
C LEU A 60 1.48 8.43 13.83
N PHE A 61 2.72 8.18 13.41
CA PHE A 61 3.35 8.95 12.36
C PHE A 61 2.58 8.85 11.05
N MET A 62 2.20 7.62 10.66
CA MET A 62 1.48 7.41 9.39
C MET A 62 0.12 8.09 9.39
N ASN A 63 -0.63 7.98 10.49
CA ASN A 63 -1.93 8.64 10.58
C ASN A 63 -1.79 10.17 10.44
N ASN A 64 -0.79 10.74 11.10
CA ASN A 64 -0.52 12.17 10.99
C ASN A 64 -0.05 12.56 9.59
N PHE A 65 0.76 11.71 8.95
CA PHE A 65 1.28 11.96 7.60
C PHE A 65 0.14 11.97 6.57
N ILE A 66 -0.74 10.96 6.62
CA ILE A 66 -1.89 10.89 5.71
C ILE A 66 -2.83 12.07 5.95
N PHE A 67 -3.10 12.40 7.21
CA PHE A 67 -3.92 13.56 7.55
C PHE A 67 -3.34 14.85 6.98
N ALA A 68 -2.04 15.08 7.18
CA ALA A 68 -1.39 16.31 6.72
C ALA A 68 -1.46 16.47 5.18
N ASN A 69 -1.41 15.36 4.46
CA ASN A 69 -1.47 15.38 3.00
C ASN A 69 -2.89 15.50 2.43
N ASN A 70 -3.93 15.34 3.27
CA ASN A 70 -5.32 15.31 2.78
C ASN A 70 -6.23 16.30 3.49
N LYS A 71 -5.78 16.99 4.51
CA LYS A 71 -6.63 17.85 5.37
C LYS A 71 -7.36 18.96 4.63
N LEU A 72 -6.85 19.40 3.47
CA LEU A 72 -7.49 20.43 2.67
C LEU A 72 -8.50 19.89 1.66
N ASP A 73 -8.59 18.57 1.52
CA ASP A 73 -9.58 17.94 0.64
C ASP A 73 -10.92 17.87 1.36
N ALA A 74 -11.95 18.50 0.78
CA ALA A 74 -13.29 18.55 1.38
C ALA A 74 -13.94 17.15 1.49
N TYR A 75 -13.48 16.19 0.70
CA TYR A 75 -14.04 14.84 0.68
C TYR A 75 -13.24 13.85 1.52
N TYR A 76 -12.22 14.33 2.22
CA TYR A 76 -11.40 13.49 3.09
C TYR A 76 -11.95 13.49 4.50
N TYR A 77 -11.97 12.31 5.11
CA TYR A 77 -12.39 12.09 6.50
C TYR A 77 -11.43 11.09 7.14
N ASN A 78 -11.15 11.29 8.44
CA ASN A 78 -10.35 10.32 9.17
C ASN A 78 -10.89 10.11 10.58
N LYS A 79 -10.70 8.89 11.07
CA LYS A 79 -11.01 8.53 12.46
C LYS A 79 -10.08 7.38 12.85
N ASP A 80 -9.31 7.58 13.93
CA ASP A 80 -8.35 6.60 14.43
C ASP A 80 -7.37 6.17 13.32
N ASN A 81 -7.32 4.88 12.99
CA ASN A 81 -6.42 4.34 11.96
C ASN A 81 -7.05 4.29 10.57
N ILE A 82 -8.22 4.90 10.39
CA ILE A 82 -8.97 4.83 9.14
C ILE A 82 -9.03 6.19 8.48
N HIS A 83 -8.74 6.21 7.18
CA HIS A 83 -8.80 7.40 6.33
C HIS A 83 -9.69 7.10 5.13
N LEU A 84 -10.58 8.03 4.80
CA LEU A 84 -11.58 7.82 3.77
C LEU A 84 -11.62 9.02 2.82
N ILE A 85 -11.57 8.74 1.53
CA ILE A 85 -11.88 9.72 0.48
C ILE A 85 -13.08 9.19 -0.28
N THR A 86 -14.17 9.96 -0.30
CA THR A 86 -15.37 9.56 -1.02
C THR A 86 -15.97 10.76 -1.73
N ASN A 87 -16.05 10.68 -3.05
CA ASN A 87 -16.63 11.68 -3.93
C ASN A 87 -17.26 11.00 -5.14
N ASN A 88 -17.64 11.76 -6.16
CA ASN A 88 -18.31 11.20 -7.33
C ASN A 88 -17.44 10.24 -8.15
N LEU A 89 -16.11 10.36 -8.04
CA LEU A 89 -15.17 9.58 -8.86
C LEU A 89 -14.44 8.52 -8.07
N GLU A 90 -14.25 8.75 -6.77
CA GLU A 90 -13.38 7.88 -5.96
C GLU A 90 -14.05 7.49 -4.65
N TYR A 91 -14.00 6.19 -4.34
CA TYR A 91 -14.15 5.65 -3.00
C TYR A 91 -12.84 4.97 -2.63
N SER A 92 -12.15 5.48 -1.63
CA SER A 92 -10.91 4.86 -1.14
C SER A 92 -10.89 4.91 0.37
N LYS A 93 -10.69 3.73 0.97
CA LYS A 93 -10.59 3.58 2.42
C LYS A 93 -9.21 3.00 2.74
N LEU A 94 -8.43 3.75 3.51
CA LEU A 94 -7.10 3.33 3.96
C LEU A 94 -7.13 3.00 5.43
N MET A 95 -6.61 1.83 5.79
CA MET A 95 -6.46 1.39 7.17
C MET A 95 -4.97 1.26 7.49
N VAL A 96 -4.52 1.91 8.57
CA VAL A 96 -3.13 1.88 9.02
C VAL A 96 -2.95 0.74 10.03
N THR A 97 -2.02 -0.17 9.73
CA THR A 97 -1.57 -1.18 10.69
C THR A 97 -0.03 -1.11 10.80
N SER A 98 0.52 -1.81 11.78
CA SER A 98 1.98 -1.83 11.95
C SER A 98 2.69 -2.53 10.79
N TYR A 99 2.08 -3.55 10.20
CA TYR A 99 2.72 -4.36 9.17
C TYR A 99 2.49 -3.84 7.76
N CYS A 100 1.35 -3.23 7.50
CA CYS A 100 0.99 -2.76 6.17
C CYS A 100 -0.11 -1.70 6.25
N LEU A 101 -0.31 -1.01 5.13
CA LEU A 101 -1.51 -0.20 4.92
C LEU A 101 -2.43 -1.00 4.02
N LYS A 102 -3.74 -1.01 4.33
CA LYS A 102 -4.73 -1.70 3.52
C LYS A 102 -5.63 -0.68 2.87
N ILE A 103 -5.72 -0.70 1.54
CA ILE A 103 -6.54 0.26 0.79
C ILE A 103 -7.62 -0.49 0.02
N LYS A 104 -8.88 -0.17 0.32
CA LYS A 104 -10.04 -0.64 -0.43
C LYS A 104 -10.51 0.50 -1.32
N THR A 105 -10.55 0.29 -2.63
CA THR A 105 -10.77 1.37 -3.58
C THR A 105 -11.45 0.89 -4.85
N ASN A 106 -12.16 1.79 -5.54
CA ASN A 106 -12.72 1.55 -6.87
C ASN A 106 -11.75 1.94 -7.99
N LEU A 107 -10.57 2.48 -7.65
CA LEU A 107 -9.61 2.97 -8.64
C LEU A 107 -8.40 2.06 -8.73
N ASN A 108 -7.73 2.06 -9.89
CA ASN A 108 -6.46 1.38 -10.06
C ASN A 108 -5.30 2.17 -9.45
N TYR A 109 -5.43 3.49 -9.33
CA TYR A 109 -4.44 4.35 -8.71
C TYR A 109 -5.15 5.35 -7.78
N PRO A 110 -5.51 4.92 -6.56
CA PRO A 110 -6.19 5.81 -5.61
C PRO A 110 -5.30 6.98 -5.19
N LYS A 111 -5.92 8.07 -4.76
CA LYS A 111 -5.21 9.28 -4.34
C LYS A 111 -4.18 9.00 -3.23
N PHE A 112 -4.47 8.06 -2.33
CA PHE A 112 -3.54 7.73 -1.26
C PHE A 112 -2.18 7.24 -1.77
N PHE A 113 -2.11 6.64 -2.96
CA PHE A 113 -0.83 6.19 -3.52
C PHE A 113 0.16 7.35 -3.68
N SER A 114 -0.30 8.52 -4.11
CA SER A 114 0.59 9.68 -4.25
C SER A 114 1.12 10.16 -2.91
N ASN A 115 0.31 10.05 -1.85
CA ASN A 115 0.76 10.38 -0.49
C ASN A 115 1.83 9.38 -0.02
N ILE A 116 1.56 8.09 -0.17
CA ILE A 116 2.43 7.01 0.30
C ILE A 116 3.77 7.03 -0.44
N ASP A 117 3.75 7.36 -1.73
CA ASP A 117 4.98 7.47 -2.53
C ASP A 117 5.93 8.53 -1.98
N LYS A 118 5.40 9.60 -1.39
CA LYS A 118 6.20 10.64 -0.74
C LYS A 118 6.82 10.17 0.58
N TYR A 119 6.24 9.14 1.19
CA TYR A 119 6.71 8.64 2.47
C TYR A 119 7.99 7.81 2.35
N SER A 120 8.09 6.96 1.33
CA SER A 120 9.22 6.06 1.15
C SER A 120 9.34 5.61 -0.30
N ASP A 121 10.58 5.42 -0.76
CA ASP A 121 10.87 4.84 -2.08
C ASP A 121 10.78 3.31 -2.08
N ASN A 122 10.59 2.69 -0.93
CA ASN A 122 10.62 1.24 -0.74
C ASN A 122 9.23 0.62 -0.67
N ILE A 123 8.23 1.26 -1.25
CA ILE A 123 6.85 0.79 -1.15
C ILE A 123 6.55 -0.24 -2.24
N PHE A 124 6.10 -1.41 -1.81
CA PHE A 124 5.65 -2.48 -2.68
C PHE A 124 4.17 -2.74 -2.43
N ILE A 125 3.40 -2.82 -3.50
CA ILE A 125 1.94 -2.95 -3.42
C ILE A 125 1.52 -4.30 -3.98
N CYS A 126 0.64 -4.99 -3.24
CA CYS A 126 0.10 -6.29 -3.64
C CYS A 126 -1.42 -6.26 -3.65
N ASP A 127 -2.00 -6.82 -4.71
CA ASP A 127 -3.41 -7.17 -4.78
C ASP A 127 -3.48 -8.69 -4.91
N PHE A 128 -3.68 -9.38 -3.78
CA PHE A 128 -3.61 -10.85 -3.75
C PHE A 128 -4.79 -11.51 -4.47
N ILE A 129 -5.91 -10.83 -4.57
CA ILE A 129 -7.09 -11.39 -5.26
C ILE A 129 -6.87 -11.41 -6.77
N ASN A 130 -6.36 -10.32 -7.32
CA ASN A 130 -6.11 -10.19 -8.75
C ASN A 130 -4.69 -10.61 -9.15
N LYS A 131 -3.87 -11.03 -8.18
CA LYS A 131 -2.48 -11.44 -8.39
C LYS A 131 -1.67 -10.36 -9.10
N ASP A 132 -1.87 -9.10 -8.66
CA ASP A 132 -1.19 -7.93 -9.20
C ASP A 132 -0.23 -7.39 -8.14
N TYR A 133 0.91 -6.85 -8.59
CA TYR A 133 1.94 -6.36 -7.69
C TYR A 133 2.85 -5.39 -8.44
N PHE A 134 3.39 -4.41 -7.71
CA PHE A 134 4.31 -3.45 -8.32
C PHE A 134 5.03 -2.62 -7.27
N TRP A 135 6.19 -2.09 -7.65
CA TRP A 135 6.88 -1.05 -6.90
C TRP A 135 6.18 0.28 -7.16
N LEU A 136 5.73 0.95 -6.11
CA LEU A 136 4.95 2.18 -6.26
C LEU A 136 5.75 3.29 -6.95
N ASN A 137 7.02 3.46 -6.58
CA ASN A 137 7.85 4.52 -7.18
C ASN A 137 8.05 4.33 -8.69
N LYS A 138 8.07 3.09 -9.18
CA LYS A 138 8.21 2.83 -10.63
C LYS A 138 6.95 3.21 -11.39
N VAL A 139 5.78 2.93 -10.82
CA VAL A 139 4.49 3.29 -11.41
C VAL A 139 4.31 4.81 -11.39
N THR A 140 4.65 5.46 -10.29
CA THR A 140 4.55 6.92 -10.17
C THR A 140 5.46 7.63 -11.18
N LYS A 141 6.70 7.17 -11.35
CA LYS A 141 7.62 7.73 -12.34
C LYS A 141 7.09 7.57 -13.76
N SER A 142 6.57 6.39 -14.10
CA SER A 142 5.98 6.12 -15.40
C SER A 142 4.78 7.05 -15.67
N LYS A 143 3.92 7.22 -14.68
CA LYS A 143 2.74 8.09 -14.79
C LYS A 143 3.13 9.55 -14.95
N ASN A 144 4.14 10.03 -14.23
CA ASN A 144 4.64 11.39 -14.35
C ASN A 144 5.27 11.64 -15.71
N ASN A 145 5.99 10.67 -16.26
CA ASN A 145 6.56 10.78 -17.60
C ASN A 145 5.50 10.90 -18.68
N LEU A 146 4.39 10.17 -18.55
CA LEU A 146 3.26 10.28 -19.47
C LEU A 146 2.61 11.66 -19.42
N VAL A 147 2.50 12.25 -18.23
CA VAL A 147 1.92 13.59 -18.06
C VAL A 147 2.81 14.67 -18.67
N LYS A 148 4.15 14.49 -18.65
CA LYS A 148 5.10 15.45 -19.17
C LYS A 148 5.20 15.44 -20.70
N GLN A 149 4.68 14.41 -21.34
CA GLN A 149 4.64 14.31 -22.80
C GLN A 149 3.39 15.00 -23.35
#